data_8491a776db5c351ed105cfb97674b7f4
#
_entry.id   8491a776db5c351ed105cfb97674b7f4
#
_cell.length_a   1.000
_cell.length_b   1.000
_cell.length_c   1.000
_cell.angle_alpha   90.00
_cell.angle_beta   90.00
_cell.angle_gamma   90.00
#
_symmetry.space_group_name_H-M   'P 1'
#
loop_
_entity.id
_entity.type
_entity.pdbx_description
1 polymer ?
#
loop_
_entity_poly.entity_id
_entity_poly.type
_entity_poly.pdbx_seq_one_letter_code
_entity_poly.pdbx_strand_id
1 'polypeptide(L)'
;MVIASKKTLLATEQDRADVRQARAEWVDQRQPRMRLEAHRLVFIDETGTTTKMTRLRGRCPMGQRLRAKAPFGHWLTQTFIAGLRSEGLTAPFVVNKPMNRAIFDAYVETQLAPTLRPGDVVILDNLPAHKSAKAEQAIKARGAWMLFLPPYSPDLNPIEMAFSKLKAHLRARAARTVDDLWKAIGDICGLFSPDECQNYFDAAGYGFT
;
A
#
# COMPACT_ATOMS: atom_id res chain seq x y z
N MET A 1 -31.72 -8.88 -18.26
CA MET A 1 -30.91 -7.69 -17.91
C MET A 1 -30.15 -8.02 -16.63
N VAL A 2 -28.81 -8.22 -16.72
CA VAL A 2 -27.99 -8.49 -15.53
C VAL A 2 -27.57 -7.14 -14.96
N ILE A 3 -28.07 -6.76 -13.80
CA ILE A 3 -27.68 -5.54 -13.11
C ILE A 3 -26.45 -5.89 -12.27
N ALA A 4 -25.27 -5.43 -12.71
CA ALA A 4 -24.06 -5.49 -11.93
C ALA A 4 -23.93 -4.19 -11.11
N SER A 5 -23.99 -4.27 -9.78
CA SER A 5 -23.75 -3.13 -8.91
C SER A 5 -22.28 -3.07 -8.56
N LYS A 6 -21.53 -2.13 -9.17
CA LYS A 6 -20.21 -1.70 -8.70
C LYS A 6 -20.37 -0.37 -7.96
N LYS A 7 -20.00 -0.32 -6.68
CA LYS A 7 -19.97 0.90 -5.91
C LYS A 7 -18.51 1.29 -5.68
N THR A 8 -18.09 2.41 -6.24
CA THR A 8 -16.82 3.07 -5.90
C THR A 8 -17.12 4.12 -4.83
N LEU A 9 -16.44 4.04 -3.70
CA LEU A 9 -16.52 5.03 -2.64
C LEU A 9 -15.30 5.96 -2.78
N LEU A 10 -15.57 7.24 -2.96
CA LEU A 10 -14.57 8.30 -2.96
C LEU A 10 -14.70 9.10 -1.66
N ALA A 11 -13.60 9.67 -1.19
CA ALA A 11 -13.63 10.57 -0.06
C ALA A 11 -14.37 11.86 -0.45
N THR A 12 -15.33 12.31 0.35
CA THR A 12 -16.08 13.55 0.11
C THR A 12 -15.16 14.77 0.02
N GLU A 13 -14.03 14.71 0.72
CA GLU A 13 -13.01 15.75 0.72
C GLU A 13 -12.35 15.96 -0.65
N GLN A 14 -12.48 15.02 -1.58
CA GLN A 14 -12.01 15.20 -2.96
C GLN A 14 -12.77 16.31 -3.71
N ASP A 15 -13.97 16.66 -3.23
CA ASP A 15 -14.77 17.77 -3.81
C ASP A 15 -14.29 19.16 -3.39
N ARG A 16 -13.38 19.26 -2.42
CA ARG A 16 -12.76 20.51 -2.01
C ARG A 16 -11.93 21.10 -3.17
N ALA A 17 -12.00 22.41 -3.36
CA ALA A 17 -11.32 23.10 -4.47
C ALA A 17 -9.79 22.93 -4.43
N ASP A 18 -9.18 23.02 -3.23
CA ASP A 18 -7.74 22.83 -3.02
C ASP A 18 -7.28 21.40 -3.35
N VAL A 19 -8.08 20.40 -2.95
CA VAL A 19 -7.79 18.99 -3.25
C VAL A 19 -7.93 18.69 -4.73
N ARG A 20 -9.00 19.19 -5.37
CA ARG A 20 -9.19 19.03 -6.82
C ARG A 20 -8.05 19.63 -7.62
N GLN A 21 -7.62 20.84 -7.26
CA GLN A 21 -6.48 21.48 -7.92
C GLN A 21 -5.19 20.67 -7.75
N ALA A 22 -4.86 20.25 -6.52
CA ALA A 22 -3.66 19.45 -6.27
C ALA A 22 -3.67 18.09 -7.02
N ARG A 23 -4.85 17.48 -7.13
CA ARG A 23 -5.03 16.23 -7.91
C ARG A 23 -4.89 16.47 -9.42
N ALA A 24 -5.45 17.54 -9.94
CA ALA A 24 -5.31 17.92 -11.35
C ALA A 24 -3.83 18.21 -11.69
N GLU A 25 -3.12 18.99 -10.88
CA GLU A 25 -1.68 19.24 -11.06
C GLU A 25 -0.87 17.94 -11.05
N TRP A 26 -1.23 16.99 -10.17
CA TRP A 26 -0.57 15.69 -10.12
C TRP A 26 -0.78 14.89 -11.41
N VAL A 27 -2.04 14.75 -11.82
CA VAL A 27 -2.42 13.94 -12.98
C VAL A 27 -1.93 14.56 -14.30
N ASP A 28 -2.08 15.89 -14.45
CA ASP A 28 -1.82 16.56 -15.73
C ASP A 28 -0.35 16.96 -15.92
N GLN A 29 0.39 17.20 -14.81
CA GLN A 29 1.75 17.72 -14.89
C GLN A 29 2.82 16.73 -14.40
N ARG A 30 2.56 15.97 -13.32
CA ARG A 30 3.55 15.08 -12.72
C ARG A 30 3.50 13.67 -13.29
N GLN A 31 2.33 13.05 -13.38
CA GLN A 31 2.19 11.68 -13.87
C GLN A 31 2.74 11.48 -15.29
N PRO A 32 2.55 12.39 -16.27
CA PRO A 32 3.13 12.21 -17.60
C PRO A 32 4.65 12.07 -17.61
N ARG A 33 5.35 12.79 -16.73
CA ARG A 33 6.81 12.66 -16.56
C ARG A 33 7.18 11.38 -15.82
N MET A 34 6.43 11.03 -14.79
CA MET A 34 6.65 9.83 -13.98
C MET A 34 6.46 8.54 -14.79
N ARG A 35 5.54 8.52 -15.75
CA ARG A 35 5.35 7.38 -16.69
C ARG A 35 6.62 7.04 -17.45
N LEU A 36 7.39 8.03 -17.87
CA LEU A 36 8.63 7.85 -18.62
C LEU A 36 9.74 7.21 -17.76
N GLU A 37 9.63 7.33 -16.45
CA GLU A 37 10.65 6.89 -15.48
C GLU A 37 10.04 6.03 -14.36
N ALA A 38 9.02 5.22 -14.66
CA ALA A 38 8.28 4.43 -13.67
C ALA A 38 9.18 3.51 -12.82
N HIS A 39 10.32 3.05 -13.38
CA HIS A 39 11.31 2.24 -12.69
C HIS A 39 11.99 2.95 -11.50
N ARG A 40 11.94 4.28 -11.45
CA ARG A 40 12.49 5.10 -10.34
C ARG A 40 11.47 5.34 -9.22
N LEU A 41 10.20 5.03 -9.44
CA LEU A 41 9.15 5.32 -8.47
C LEU A 41 9.10 4.23 -7.39
N VAL A 42 9.04 4.65 -6.14
CA VAL A 42 8.91 3.78 -4.97
C VAL A 42 7.74 4.29 -4.14
N PHE A 43 6.59 3.64 -4.25
CA PHE A 43 5.42 3.98 -3.45
C PHE A 43 5.50 3.28 -2.11
N ILE A 44 5.45 4.03 -1.01
CA ILE A 44 5.45 3.47 0.34
C ILE A 44 4.15 3.80 1.06
N ASP A 45 3.67 2.83 1.83
CA ASP A 45 2.48 2.98 2.64
C ASP A 45 2.46 1.93 3.77
N GLU A 46 1.54 2.07 4.72
CA GLU A 46 1.33 1.08 5.76
C GLU A 46 -0.10 0.54 5.78
N THR A 47 -0.23 -0.66 6.32
CA THR A 47 -1.53 -1.28 6.47
C THR A 47 -1.62 -2.14 7.73
N GLY A 48 -2.78 -2.10 8.40
CA GLY A 48 -3.07 -2.97 9.53
C GLY A 48 -3.33 -4.42 9.11
N THR A 49 -2.66 -5.35 9.78
CA THR A 49 -2.90 -6.79 9.67
C THR A 49 -3.23 -7.37 11.04
N THR A 50 -4.11 -8.37 11.12
CA THR A 50 -4.58 -8.88 12.42
C THR A 50 -4.67 -10.40 12.45
N THR A 51 -4.52 -10.98 13.63
CA THR A 51 -4.67 -12.43 13.84
C THR A 51 -6.12 -12.92 13.74
N LYS A 52 -7.09 -12.03 13.58
CA LYS A 52 -8.50 -12.39 13.34
C LYS A 52 -8.91 -12.39 11.87
N MET A 53 -8.00 -12.09 10.95
CA MET A 53 -8.32 -12.06 9.53
C MET A 53 -8.93 -13.38 9.08
N THR A 54 -10.07 -13.31 8.38
CA THR A 54 -10.79 -14.43 7.82
C THR A 54 -11.50 -14.02 6.54
N ARG A 55 -11.87 -14.98 5.71
CA ARG A 55 -12.63 -14.70 4.48
C ARG A 55 -13.95 -14.04 4.82
N LEU A 56 -14.22 -12.89 4.21
CA LEU A 56 -15.43 -12.11 4.43
C LEU A 56 -16.62 -12.58 3.58
N ARG A 57 -16.34 -13.34 2.53
CA ARG A 57 -17.34 -13.81 1.55
C ARG A 57 -17.01 -15.24 1.15
N GLY A 58 -18.02 -15.99 0.76
CA GLY A 58 -17.91 -17.33 0.20
C GLY A 58 -19.09 -17.62 -0.74
N ARG A 59 -19.07 -18.77 -1.37
CA ARG A 59 -20.12 -19.24 -2.27
C ARG A 59 -20.73 -20.51 -1.72
N CYS A 60 -22.03 -20.68 -1.86
CA CYS A 60 -22.77 -21.91 -1.57
C CYS A 60 -23.83 -22.11 -2.66
N PRO A 61 -24.41 -23.33 -2.79
CA PRO A 61 -25.53 -23.57 -3.68
C PRO A 61 -26.70 -22.62 -3.43
N MET A 62 -27.42 -22.28 -4.49
CA MET A 62 -28.61 -21.43 -4.40
C MET A 62 -29.62 -22.06 -3.43
N GLY A 63 -30.28 -21.24 -2.60
CA GLY A 63 -31.20 -21.67 -1.57
C GLY A 63 -30.57 -22.15 -0.26
N GLN A 64 -29.24 -22.23 -0.18
CA GLN A 64 -28.51 -22.59 1.04
C GLN A 64 -27.84 -21.38 1.69
N ARG A 65 -27.73 -21.39 3.02
CA ARG A 65 -27.00 -20.36 3.77
C ARG A 65 -25.56 -20.77 3.99
N LEU A 66 -24.60 -19.97 3.52
CA LEU A 66 -23.21 -20.17 3.85
C LEU A 66 -22.99 -19.99 5.35
N ARG A 67 -22.48 -21.02 6.02
CA ARG A 67 -22.05 -20.95 7.42
C ARG A 67 -20.54 -21.07 7.47
N ALA A 68 -19.88 -20.14 8.16
CA ALA A 68 -18.44 -20.14 8.37
C ALA A 68 -18.13 -19.80 9.84
N LYS A 69 -17.01 -20.31 10.34
CA LYS A 69 -16.51 -19.96 11.67
C LYS A 69 -15.56 -18.77 11.54
N ALA A 70 -15.72 -17.80 12.42
CA ALA A 70 -14.81 -16.66 12.58
C ALA A 70 -14.22 -16.70 13.99
N PRO A 71 -12.96 -16.27 14.19
CA PRO A 71 -12.39 -16.19 15.53
C PRO A 71 -13.05 -15.08 16.34
N PHE A 72 -13.44 -15.41 17.57
CA PHE A 72 -13.90 -14.47 18.58
C PHE A 72 -12.86 -14.38 19.69
N GLY A 73 -12.81 -13.25 20.38
CA GLY A 73 -11.89 -13.01 21.49
C GLY A 73 -10.90 -11.89 21.18
N HIS A 74 -9.82 -11.85 21.94
CA HIS A 74 -8.76 -10.86 21.75
C HIS A 74 -7.94 -11.16 20.49
N TRP A 75 -7.64 -10.12 19.73
CA TRP A 75 -6.78 -10.20 18.56
C TRP A 75 -5.67 -9.18 18.66
N LEU A 76 -4.56 -9.48 18.02
CA LEU A 76 -3.43 -8.58 17.94
C LEU A 76 -3.37 -7.94 16.55
N THR A 77 -3.19 -6.62 16.54
CA THR A 77 -3.01 -5.84 15.31
C THR A 77 -1.53 -5.55 15.15
N GLN A 78 -1.01 -5.82 13.95
CA GLN A 78 0.33 -5.50 13.53
C GLN A 78 0.27 -4.46 12.42
N THR A 79 1.22 -3.55 12.37
CA THR A 79 1.39 -2.65 11.23
C THR A 79 2.40 -3.26 10.27
N PHE A 80 1.97 -3.49 9.03
CA PHE A 80 2.85 -3.85 7.92
C PHE A 80 3.13 -2.60 7.09
N ILE A 81 4.40 -2.34 6.81
CA ILE A 81 4.85 -1.27 5.93
C ILE A 81 5.75 -1.84 4.85
N ALA A 82 5.64 -1.34 3.63
CA ALA A 82 6.48 -1.76 2.51
C ALA A 82 6.57 -0.65 1.46
N GLY A 83 7.52 -0.81 0.55
CA GLY A 83 7.56 -0.09 -0.71
C GLY A 83 7.06 -0.95 -1.86
N LEU A 84 6.44 -0.35 -2.86
CA LEU A 84 6.11 -0.96 -4.13
C LEU A 84 6.91 -0.29 -5.25
N ARG A 85 7.64 -1.10 -6.01
CA ARG A 85 8.27 -0.75 -7.28
C ARG A 85 7.52 -1.43 -8.43
N SER A 86 7.78 -1.02 -9.66
CA SER A 86 7.28 -1.74 -10.84
C SER A 86 7.80 -3.18 -10.94
N GLU A 87 8.89 -3.50 -10.25
CA GLU A 87 9.53 -4.81 -10.24
C GLU A 87 9.04 -5.73 -9.10
N GLY A 88 8.39 -5.20 -8.05
CA GLY A 88 7.97 -5.97 -6.88
C GLY A 88 7.85 -5.14 -5.60
N LEU A 89 7.55 -5.82 -4.50
CA LEU A 89 7.60 -5.23 -3.16
C LEU A 89 9.07 -5.09 -2.71
N THR A 90 9.35 -4.00 -2.01
CA THR A 90 10.67 -3.71 -1.43
C THR A 90 10.53 -3.27 0.03
N ALA A 91 11.59 -3.46 0.81
CA ALA A 91 11.69 -3.03 2.20
C ALA A 91 10.46 -3.43 3.08
N PRO A 92 9.97 -4.70 3.04
CA PRO A 92 8.85 -5.11 3.88
C PRO A 92 9.26 -5.11 5.36
N PHE A 93 8.39 -4.57 6.20
CA PHE A 93 8.63 -4.48 7.64
C PHE A 93 7.32 -4.65 8.43
N VAL A 94 7.37 -5.36 9.55
CA VAL A 94 6.22 -5.55 10.45
C VAL A 94 6.56 -5.04 11.83
N VAL A 95 5.66 -4.27 12.43
CA VAL A 95 5.82 -3.80 13.80
C VAL A 95 4.56 -4.04 14.63
N ASN A 96 4.76 -4.41 15.90
CA ASN A 96 3.67 -4.63 16.85
C ASN A 96 3.25 -3.33 17.54
N LYS A 97 3.04 -2.27 16.76
CA LYS A 97 2.57 -0.95 17.24
C LYS A 97 1.90 -0.21 16.09
N PRO A 98 0.96 0.72 16.37
CA PRO A 98 0.48 1.65 15.36
C PRO A 98 1.62 2.55 14.86
N MET A 99 1.53 2.95 13.58
CA MET A 99 2.48 3.86 12.96
C MET A 99 2.57 5.19 13.71
N ASN A 100 3.79 5.65 13.89
CA ASN A 100 4.11 6.98 14.39
C ASN A 100 5.44 7.44 13.77
N ARG A 101 5.80 8.72 13.99
CA ARG A 101 7.01 9.30 13.42
C ARG A 101 8.29 8.52 13.74
N ALA A 102 8.47 8.08 14.99
CA ALA A 102 9.68 7.36 15.39
C ALA A 102 9.82 6.00 14.68
N ILE A 103 8.70 5.29 14.52
CA ILE A 103 8.66 4.02 13.76
C ILE A 103 8.89 4.29 12.28
N PHE A 104 8.30 5.35 11.72
CA PHE A 104 8.53 5.75 10.34
C PHE A 104 10.01 6.09 10.09
N ASP A 105 10.63 6.89 10.96
CA ASP A 105 12.06 7.22 10.85
C ASP A 105 12.92 5.96 10.89
N ALA A 106 12.68 5.07 11.85
CA ALA A 106 13.41 3.81 11.96
C ALA A 106 13.22 2.94 10.71
N TYR A 107 12.01 2.83 10.20
CA TYR A 107 11.72 2.11 8.96
C TYR A 107 12.51 2.68 7.78
N VAL A 108 12.46 4.01 7.60
CA VAL A 108 13.16 4.65 6.49
C VAL A 108 14.67 4.43 6.60
N GLU A 109 15.25 4.61 7.77
CA GLU A 109 16.69 4.46 7.97
C GLU A 109 17.19 3.02 7.79
N THR A 110 16.45 2.05 8.36
CA THR A 110 16.94 0.68 8.48
C THR A 110 16.46 -0.26 7.38
N GLN A 111 15.31 0.01 6.78
CA GLN A 111 14.70 -0.88 5.78
C GLN A 111 14.64 -0.24 4.40
N LEU A 112 14.09 0.98 4.28
CA LEU A 112 13.87 1.59 2.98
C LEU A 112 15.16 2.15 2.37
N ALA A 113 15.88 3.01 3.07
CA ALA A 113 17.07 3.71 2.55
C ALA A 113 18.14 2.74 2.00
N PRO A 114 18.41 1.56 2.60
CA PRO A 114 19.34 0.59 2.01
C PRO A 114 18.93 0.05 0.64
N THR A 115 17.64 0.09 0.29
CA THR A 115 17.12 -0.40 -0.99
C THR A 115 17.03 0.68 -2.08
N LEU A 116 17.23 1.95 -1.71
CA LEU A 116 17.12 3.07 -2.63
C LEU A 116 18.37 3.20 -3.53
N ARG A 117 18.10 3.57 -4.77
CA ARG A 117 19.10 3.87 -5.81
C ARG A 117 19.17 5.39 -6.04
N PRO A 118 20.31 5.95 -6.43
CA PRO A 118 20.37 7.36 -6.83
C PRO A 118 19.36 7.66 -7.94
N GLY A 119 18.61 8.73 -7.77
CA GLY A 119 17.53 9.12 -8.68
C GLY A 119 16.16 8.53 -8.38
N ASP A 120 16.01 7.67 -7.36
CA ASP A 120 14.68 7.18 -6.94
C ASP A 120 13.80 8.30 -6.40
N VAL A 121 12.50 8.17 -6.63
CA VAL A 121 11.46 9.06 -6.09
C VAL A 121 10.58 8.26 -5.14
N VAL A 122 10.71 8.53 -3.86
CA VAL A 122 9.89 7.91 -2.81
C VAL A 122 8.58 8.68 -2.69
N ILE A 123 7.48 8.03 -3.01
CA ILE A 123 6.14 8.62 -3.03
C ILE A 123 5.32 8.03 -1.88
N LEU A 124 4.68 8.88 -1.11
CA LEU A 124 3.90 8.49 0.07
C LEU A 124 2.69 9.43 0.25
N ASP A 125 1.76 9.01 1.09
CA ASP A 125 0.63 9.84 1.43
C ASP A 125 1.03 11.09 2.25
N ASN A 126 0.10 12.00 2.44
CA ASN A 126 0.34 13.29 3.08
C ASN A 126 0.05 13.28 4.60
N LEU A 127 0.26 12.14 5.29
CA LEU A 127 0.04 12.05 6.74
C LEU A 127 1.11 12.82 7.52
N PRO A 128 0.74 13.44 8.66
CA PRO A 128 1.71 14.17 9.50
C PRO A 128 2.87 13.30 10.03
N ALA A 129 2.64 12.00 10.24
CA ALA A 129 3.66 11.06 10.69
C ALA A 129 4.79 10.90 9.67
N HIS A 130 4.50 11.05 8.37
CA HIS A 130 5.45 10.91 7.28
C HIS A 130 6.28 12.18 7.02
N LYS A 131 5.86 13.33 7.58
CA LYS A 131 6.59 14.60 7.43
C LYS A 131 7.74 14.70 8.43
N SER A 132 8.79 13.92 8.20
CA SER A 132 9.97 13.84 9.04
C SER A 132 11.21 14.32 8.31
N ALA A 133 11.88 15.32 8.86
CA ALA A 133 13.15 15.81 8.34
C ALA A 133 14.26 14.73 8.41
N LYS A 134 14.19 13.86 9.42
CA LYS A 134 15.15 12.75 9.59
C LYS A 134 15.00 11.72 8.47
N ALA A 135 13.76 11.30 8.18
CA ALA A 135 13.45 10.40 7.08
C ALA A 135 13.86 11.02 5.73
N GLU A 136 13.54 12.29 5.52
CA GLU A 136 13.93 13.02 4.30
C GLU A 136 15.46 13.06 4.10
N GLN A 137 16.22 13.32 5.17
CA GLN A 137 17.67 13.30 5.12
C GLN A 137 18.23 11.91 4.79
N ALA A 138 17.68 10.85 5.38
CA ALA A 138 18.10 9.48 5.10
C ALA A 138 17.86 9.09 3.62
N ILE A 139 16.74 9.52 3.03
CA ILE A 139 16.43 9.31 1.61
C ILE A 139 17.37 10.14 0.73
N LYS A 140 17.57 11.42 1.06
CA LYS A 140 18.51 12.31 0.32
C LYS A 140 19.95 11.80 0.34
N ALA A 141 20.40 11.21 1.45
CA ALA A 141 21.73 10.62 1.56
C ALA A 141 21.96 9.45 0.58
N ARG A 142 20.89 8.87 0.03
CA ARG A 142 20.94 7.85 -1.03
C ARG A 142 20.84 8.43 -2.45
N GLY A 143 20.82 9.75 -2.60
CA GLY A 143 20.59 10.40 -3.90
C GLY A 143 19.16 10.28 -4.40
N ALA A 144 18.23 9.99 -3.51
CA ALA A 144 16.77 9.91 -3.77
C ALA A 144 16.06 11.11 -3.13
N TRP A 145 14.77 11.29 -3.41
CA TRP A 145 13.97 12.35 -2.79
C TRP A 145 12.56 11.91 -2.48
N MET A 146 11.93 12.60 -1.51
CA MET A 146 10.54 12.36 -1.09
C MET A 146 9.58 13.24 -1.86
N LEU A 147 8.41 12.67 -2.18
CA LEU A 147 7.30 13.37 -2.79
C LEU A 147 5.98 12.90 -2.15
N PHE A 148 5.11 13.85 -1.80
CA PHE A 148 3.82 13.52 -1.20
C PHE A 148 2.72 13.53 -2.25
N LEU A 149 1.85 12.50 -2.19
CA LEU A 149 0.62 12.43 -2.96
C LEU A 149 -0.32 13.60 -2.59
N PRO A 150 -1.20 14.02 -3.50
CA PRO A 150 -2.28 14.92 -3.15
C PRO A 150 -3.12 14.32 -2.00
N PRO A 151 -3.68 15.14 -1.11
CA PRO A 151 -4.56 14.65 -0.06
C PRO A 151 -5.72 13.82 -0.62
N TYR A 152 -6.17 12.82 0.15
CA TYR A 152 -7.31 11.96 -0.20
C TYR A 152 -7.22 11.27 -1.56
N SER A 153 -6.04 10.79 -1.93
CA SER A 153 -5.76 10.23 -3.26
C SER A 153 -5.24 8.78 -3.23
N PRO A 154 -5.93 7.82 -2.58
CA PRO A 154 -5.51 6.43 -2.56
C PRO A 154 -5.57 5.78 -3.95
N ASP A 155 -6.40 6.30 -4.85
CA ASP A 155 -6.49 5.89 -6.25
C ASP A 155 -5.22 6.20 -7.06
N LEU A 156 -4.42 7.17 -6.63
CA LEU A 156 -3.12 7.51 -7.20
C LEU A 156 -1.96 6.74 -6.53
N ASN A 157 -2.26 5.83 -5.59
CA ASN A 157 -1.28 5.05 -4.86
C ASN A 157 -1.36 3.57 -5.25
N PRO A 158 -0.48 3.07 -6.14
CA PRO A 158 -0.56 1.68 -6.63
C PRO A 158 -0.37 0.63 -5.52
N ILE A 159 0.32 0.95 -4.42
CA ILE A 159 0.54 0.02 -3.31
C ILE A 159 -0.76 -0.38 -2.59
N GLU A 160 -1.81 0.41 -2.67
CA GLU A 160 -3.13 0.08 -2.11
C GLU A 160 -3.72 -1.18 -2.77
N MET A 161 -3.50 -1.38 -4.06
CA MET A 161 -3.90 -2.60 -4.77
C MET A 161 -3.06 -3.80 -4.30
N ALA A 162 -1.76 -3.61 -4.12
CA ALA A 162 -0.88 -4.63 -3.56
C ALA A 162 -1.31 -5.02 -2.13
N PHE A 163 -1.66 -4.05 -1.29
CA PHE A 163 -2.19 -4.33 0.05
C PHE A 163 -3.56 -5.01 0.05
N SER A 164 -4.39 -4.74 -0.94
CA SER A 164 -5.64 -5.47 -1.13
C SER A 164 -5.40 -6.95 -1.41
N LYS A 165 -4.44 -7.29 -2.28
CA LYS A 165 -4.00 -8.67 -2.54
C LYS A 165 -3.40 -9.29 -1.28
N LEU A 166 -2.46 -8.62 -0.61
CA LEU A 166 -1.87 -9.08 0.65
C LEU A 166 -2.95 -9.48 1.65
N LYS A 167 -3.91 -8.59 1.91
CA LYS A 167 -5.03 -8.84 2.82
C LYS A 167 -5.91 -10.01 2.38
N ALA A 168 -6.13 -10.21 1.08
CA ALA A 168 -6.89 -11.34 0.55
C ALA A 168 -6.18 -12.67 0.86
N HIS A 169 -4.87 -12.75 0.65
CA HIS A 169 -4.06 -13.93 1.00
C HIS A 169 -4.02 -14.18 2.51
N LEU A 170 -3.83 -13.14 3.33
CA LEU A 170 -3.84 -13.26 4.79
C LEU A 170 -5.20 -13.77 5.31
N ARG A 171 -6.32 -13.31 4.74
CA ARG A 171 -7.65 -13.84 5.07
C ARG A 171 -7.81 -15.30 4.66
N ALA A 172 -7.20 -15.71 3.57
CA ALA A 172 -7.22 -17.11 3.13
C ALA A 172 -6.38 -18.02 4.05
N ARG A 173 -5.20 -17.55 4.48
CA ARG A 173 -4.31 -18.27 5.39
C ARG A 173 -4.85 -18.35 6.81
N ALA A 174 -5.63 -17.37 7.23
CA ALA A 174 -6.28 -17.33 8.54
C ALA A 174 -5.33 -17.56 9.73
N ALA A 175 -4.14 -16.93 9.70
CA ALA A 175 -3.15 -16.99 10.77
C ALA A 175 -3.74 -16.53 12.12
N ARG A 176 -3.47 -17.26 13.21
CA ARG A 176 -4.05 -17.04 14.54
C ARG A 176 -3.04 -16.58 15.58
N THR A 177 -1.76 -16.70 15.30
CA THR A 177 -0.66 -16.20 16.13
C THR A 177 0.08 -15.08 15.42
N VAL A 178 0.85 -14.28 16.16
CA VAL A 178 1.69 -13.22 15.58
C VAL A 178 2.77 -13.83 14.70
N ASP A 179 3.40 -14.91 15.15
CA ASP A 179 4.47 -15.58 14.42
C ASP A 179 3.97 -16.16 13.09
N ASP A 180 2.80 -16.83 13.10
CA ASP A 180 2.17 -17.31 11.87
C ASP A 180 1.79 -16.16 10.92
N LEU A 181 1.32 -15.02 11.48
CA LEU A 181 0.98 -13.85 10.68
C LEU A 181 2.23 -13.25 10.02
N TRP A 182 3.32 -13.11 10.75
CA TRP A 182 4.59 -12.60 10.22
C TRP A 182 5.17 -13.51 9.15
N LYS A 183 5.18 -14.82 9.40
CA LYS A 183 5.59 -15.82 8.41
C LYS A 183 4.71 -15.76 7.16
N ALA A 184 3.39 -15.68 7.33
CA ALA A 184 2.45 -15.55 6.22
C ALA A 184 2.71 -14.26 5.39
N ILE A 185 2.99 -13.11 6.04
CA ILE A 185 3.35 -11.88 5.35
C ILE A 185 4.63 -12.08 4.53
N GLY A 186 5.68 -12.65 5.12
CA GLY A 186 6.93 -12.90 4.43
C GLY A 186 6.75 -13.76 3.16
N ASP A 187 6.02 -14.88 3.29
CA ASP A 187 5.71 -15.74 2.14
C ASP A 187 4.91 -15.02 1.04
N ILE A 188 3.94 -14.16 1.43
CA ILE A 188 3.09 -13.45 0.48
C ILE A 188 3.88 -12.35 -0.24
N CYS A 189 4.86 -11.71 0.39
CA CYS A 189 5.70 -10.72 -0.26
C CYS A 189 6.41 -11.28 -1.51
N GLY A 190 6.74 -12.57 -1.52
CA GLY A 190 7.33 -13.26 -2.68
C GLY A 190 6.35 -13.58 -3.82
N LEU A 191 5.05 -13.32 -3.65
CA LEU A 191 4.02 -13.62 -4.66
C LEU A 191 3.70 -12.43 -5.61
N PHE A 192 4.40 -11.32 -5.48
CA PHE A 192 4.22 -10.15 -6.33
C PHE A 192 5.19 -10.21 -7.51
N SER A 193 4.67 -10.60 -8.68
CA SER A 193 5.47 -10.62 -9.90
C SER A 193 5.66 -9.22 -10.49
N PRO A 194 6.72 -8.99 -11.29
CA PRO A 194 6.92 -7.73 -12.00
C PRO A 194 5.72 -7.33 -12.86
N ASP A 195 5.16 -8.27 -13.64
CA ASP A 195 3.99 -8.00 -14.49
C ASP A 195 2.78 -7.52 -13.68
N GLU A 196 2.55 -8.12 -12.52
CA GLU A 196 1.46 -7.71 -11.64
C GLU A 196 1.71 -6.32 -11.02
N CYS A 197 2.95 -6.06 -10.60
CA CYS A 197 3.31 -4.74 -10.07
C CYS A 197 3.20 -3.66 -11.14
N GLN A 198 3.60 -3.96 -12.37
CA GLN A 198 3.39 -3.07 -13.52
C GLN A 198 1.91 -2.80 -13.74
N ASN A 199 1.04 -3.79 -13.68
CA ASN A 199 -0.41 -3.60 -13.80
C ASN A 199 -0.99 -2.68 -12.70
N TYR A 200 -0.43 -2.69 -11.48
CA TYR A 200 -0.82 -1.74 -10.45
C TYR A 200 -0.38 -0.31 -10.78
N PHE A 201 0.82 -0.14 -11.33
CA PHE A 201 1.31 1.15 -11.81
C PHE A 201 0.43 1.68 -12.94
N ASP A 202 0.08 0.83 -13.91
CA ASP A 202 -0.78 1.18 -15.05
C ASP A 202 -2.17 1.63 -14.55
N ALA A 203 -2.77 0.86 -13.64
CA ALA A 203 -4.09 1.15 -13.08
C ALA A 203 -4.12 2.45 -12.25
N ALA A 204 -3.00 2.83 -11.62
CA ALA A 204 -2.87 4.08 -10.87
C ALA A 204 -2.40 5.27 -11.75
N GLY A 205 -2.19 5.05 -13.06
CA GLY A 205 -1.85 6.09 -14.04
C GLY A 205 -0.34 6.33 -14.23
N TYR A 206 0.53 5.38 -13.83
CA TYR A 206 1.98 5.47 -13.99
C TYR A 206 2.55 4.52 -15.06
N GLY A 207 1.70 3.79 -15.77
CA GLY A 207 2.11 2.90 -16.86
C GLY A 207 2.44 3.63 -18.15
N PHE A 208 3.20 2.95 -19.01
CA PHE A 208 3.38 3.37 -20.38
C PHE A 208 2.09 3.10 -21.16
N THR A 209 1.57 4.10 -21.84
CA THR A 209 0.50 3.96 -22.85
C THR A 209 1.13 3.77 -24.21
#